data_5b46078109139972a2e76fb602536e31
#
_entry.id   5b46078109139972a2e76fb602536e31
#
_cell.length_a   1.000
_cell.length_b   1.000
_cell.length_c   1.000
_cell.angle_alpha   90.00
_cell.angle_beta   90.00
_cell.angle_gamma   90.00
#
_symmetry.space_group_name_H-M   'P 1'
#
loop_
_entity.id
_entity.type
_entity.pdbx_description
1 polymer ?
#
loop_
_entity_poly.entity_id
_entity_poly.type
_entity_poly.pdbx_seq_one_letter_code
_entity_poly.pdbx_strand_id
1 'polypeptide(L)'
;MKEPIFTGAGVAIITPMNQDGSVNYDEFAKFIDFQIENGTDAIVVCGTTGESSTLRVVEHNEAIKWCVKYVNGRVPVVAGTGSNSTACAIEISKEACEAGADAILLVTPYYNKTSQRGLIAHYTAIHDATDKPIILYNVPSRTGLNIAPETAYELSKLPRVNGIKEASGNLEQVAKIRELCGDNLNIWSGNDDQIYDIMELGGKGVISVLSNICPQETHDIVQTYLDGNKEESKKLMDKYMKLAKAMFVDVNPIPVKEAVNLIGFNAGPCRLPLIEMDDKNKAYVKETMKEYGLIK
;
A
#
# COMPACT_ATOMS: atom_id res chain seq x y z
N MET A 1 -8.58 -18.65 12.49
CA MET A 1 -8.93 -17.42 11.73
C MET A 1 -8.17 -16.27 12.36
N LYS A 2 -7.51 -15.44 11.56
CA LYS A 2 -6.84 -14.21 12.04
C LYS A 2 -7.73 -13.02 11.67
N GLU A 3 -8.05 -12.18 12.67
CA GLU A 3 -8.79 -10.96 12.42
C GLU A 3 -7.98 -10.04 11.51
N PRO A 4 -8.57 -9.46 10.44
CA PRO A 4 -7.88 -8.52 9.58
C PRO A 4 -7.54 -7.24 10.35
N ILE A 5 -6.40 -6.62 10.02
CA ILE A 5 -5.99 -5.32 10.60
C ILE A 5 -6.99 -4.23 10.23
N PHE A 6 -7.51 -4.31 9.03
CA PHE A 6 -8.62 -3.49 8.52
C PHE A 6 -9.35 -4.24 7.41
N THR A 7 -10.57 -3.83 7.12
CA THR A 7 -11.30 -4.15 5.88
C THR A 7 -11.55 -2.84 5.13
N GLY A 8 -11.76 -2.89 3.83
CA GLY A 8 -11.97 -1.67 3.05
C GLY A 8 -10.73 -1.21 2.27
N ALA A 9 -10.53 0.09 2.17
CA ALA A 9 -9.45 0.70 1.41
C ALA A 9 -8.38 1.34 2.32
N GLY A 10 -7.22 0.71 2.42
CA GLY A 10 -6.03 1.33 3.00
C GLY A 10 -5.29 2.16 1.95
N VAL A 11 -5.03 3.44 2.22
CA VAL A 11 -4.26 4.27 1.30
C VAL A 11 -2.77 3.97 1.41
N ALA A 12 -2.13 3.57 0.29
CA ALA A 12 -0.67 3.66 0.16
C ALA A 12 -0.31 5.15 0.01
N ILE A 13 -0.24 5.85 1.15
CA ILE A 13 -0.20 7.32 1.16
C ILE A 13 1.12 7.84 0.58
N ILE A 14 1.03 8.91 -0.22
CA ILE A 14 2.21 9.65 -0.67
C ILE A 14 2.90 10.34 0.51
N THR A 15 4.20 10.61 0.37
CA THR A 15 4.93 11.48 1.29
C THR A 15 5.10 12.86 0.66
N PRO A 16 4.40 13.89 1.15
CA PRO A 16 4.61 15.25 0.66
C PRO A 16 6.04 15.73 0.92
N MET A 17 6.65 16.36 -0.07
CA MET A 17 8.03 16.86 -0.02
C MET A 17 8.07 18.37 -0.29
N ASN A 18 8.97 19.06 0.38
CA ASN A 18 9.36 20.43 0.05
C ASN A 18 10.20 20.45 -1.24
N GLN A 19 10.43 21.62 -1.80
CA GLN A 19 11.24 21.78 -3.02
C GLN A 19 12.71 21.35 -2.83
N ASP A 20 13.23 21.36 -1.61
CA ASP A 20 14.55 20.86 -1.27
C ASP A 20 14.58 19.35 -1.03
N GLY A 21 13.44 18.69 -1.16
CA GLY A 21 13.26 17.25 -0.97
C GLY A 21 13.06 16.83 0.50
N SER A 22 13.06 17.72 1.47
CA SER A 22 12.69 17.38 2.86
C SER A 22 11.20 17.04 2.97
N VAL A 23 10.80 16.21 3.94
CA VAL A 23 9.41 15.86 4.19
C VAL A 23 8.62 17.09 4.63
N ASN A 24 7.50 17.37 3.98
CA ASN A 24 6.58 18.45 4.32
C ASN A 24 5.50 17.95 5.29
N TYR A 25 5.77 17.98 6.57
CA TYR A 25 4.85 17.48 7.59
C TYR A 25 3.55 18.29 7.73
N ASP A 26 3.58 19.60 7.45
CA ASP A 26 2.38 20.45 7.51
C ASP A 26 1.38 20.04 6.40
N GLU A 27 1.89 19.76 5.21
CA GLU A 27 1.05 19.28 4.12
C GLU A 27 0.65 17.82 4.32
N PHE A 28 1.53 17.01 4.92
CA PHE A 28 1.21 15.63 5.25
C PHE A 28 0.06 15.54 6.25
N ALA A 29 0.00 16.44 7.26
CA ALA A 29 -1.11 16.56 8.18
C ALA A 29 -2.44 16.76 7.45
N LYS A 30 -2.51 17.78 6.59
CA LYS A 30 -3.72 18.10 5.80
C LYS A 30 -4.14 16.92 4.92
N PHE A 31 -3.16 16.24 4.33
CA PHE A 31 -3.44 15.13 3.44
C PHE A 31 -3.93 13.88 4.19
N ILE A 32 -3.41 13.61 5.38
CA ILE A 32 -3.94 12.56 6.28
C ILE A 32 -5.36 12.89 6.70
N ASP A 33 -5.65 14.14 7.09
CA ASP A 33 -7.01 14.55 7.46
C ASP A 33 -7.97 14.37 6.29
N PHE A 34 -7.59 14.81 5.09
CA PHE A 34 -8.38 14.58 3.87
C PHE A 34 -8.70 13.10 3.66
N GLN A 35 -7.71 12.22 3.82
CA GLN A 35 -7.91 10.77 3.66
C GLN A 35 -8.93 10.22 4.67
N ILE A 36 -8.77 10.57 5.94
CA ILE A 36 -9.62 10.06 7.01
C ILE A 36 -11.05 10.61 6.88
N GLU A 37 -11.20 11.90 6.60
CA GLU A 37 -12.50 12.56 6.43
C GLU A 37 -13.27 12.05 5.21
N ASN A 38 -12.57 11.48 4.22
CA ASN A 38 -13.16 10.92 3.01
C ASN A 38 -13.14 9.38 2.96
N GLY A 39 -13.15 8.72 4.11
CA GLY A 39 -13.49 7.30 4.21
C GLY A 39 -12.34 6.32 4.02
N THR A 40 -11.08 6.77 4.11
CA THR A 40 -9.95 5.83 4.17
C THR A 40 -10.03 4.95 5.41
N ASP A 41 -9.89 3.62 5.23
CA ASP A 41 -9.99 2.63 6.32
C ASP A 41 -8.66 2.36 7.03
N ALA A 42 -7.54 2.68 6.41
CA ALA A 42 -6.19 2.58 7.00
C ALA A 42 -5.18 3.47 6.29
N ILE A 43 -4.16 3.93 6.99
CA ILE A 43 -3.02 4.66 6.41
C ILE A 43 -1.82 3.71 6.31
N VAL A 44 -1.33 3.48 5.08
CA VAL A 44 -0.10 2.70 4.83
C VAL A 44 1.04 3.68 4.53
N VAL A 45 1.81 4.02 5.55
CA VAL A 45 2.89 5.01 5.49
C VAL A 45 4.20 4.38 5.08
N CYS A 46 5.06 5.11 4.38
CA CYS A 46 6.38 4.67 3.92
C CYS A 46 6.34 3.36 3.11
N GLY A 47 5.30 3.15 2.32
CA GLY A 47 5.28 2.15 1.25
C GLY A 47 6.01 2.64 0.00
N THR A 48 5.89 1.91 -1.11
CA THR A 48 6.46 2.31 -2.41
C THR A 48 5.95 3.68 -2.85
N THR A 49 4.66 3.93 -2.72
CA THR A 49 4.01 5.21 -3.07
C THR A 49 4.47 6.35 -2.16
N GLY A 50 4.83 6.04 -0.92
CA GLY A 50 5.42 7.00 0.02
C GLY A 50 6.93 7.21 -0.16
N GLU A 51 7.53 6.75 -1.26
CA GLU A 51 8.94 6.93 -1.61
C GLU A 51 9.93 6.41 -0.54
N SER A 52 9.57 5.32 0.15
CA SER A 52 10.38 4.73 1.23
C SER A 52 11.84 4.49 0.84
N SER A 53 12.09 4.11 -0.42
CA SER A 53 13.44 3.78 -0.92
C SER A 53 14.38 4.98 -1.04
N THR A 54 13.88 6.20 -1.04
CA THR A 54 14.67 7.46 -1.10
C THR A 54 14.70 8.22 0.21
N LEU A 55 13.97 7.74 1.22
CA LEU A 55 14.09 8.23 2.59
C LEU A 55 15.30 7.57 3.26
N ARG A 56 16.19 8.36 3.85
CA ARG A 56 17.24 7.81 4.70
C ARG A 56 16.59 7.15 5.93
N VAL A 57 17.22 6.13 6.50
CA VAL A 57 16.64 5.37 7.64
C VAL A 57 16.10 6.28 8.75
N VAL A 58 16.83 7.34 9.10
CA VAL A 58 16.38 8.32 10.12
C VAL A 58 15.10 9.05 9.69
N GLU A 59 15.05 9.53 8.44
CA GLU A 59 13.85 10.21 7.89
C GLU A 59 12.67 9.25 7.79
N HIS A 60 12.93 8.02 7.41
CA HIS A 60 11.91 6.96 7.28
C HIS A 60 11.26 6.67 8.64
N ASN A 61 12.08 6.46 9.68
CA ASN A 61 11.60 6.21 11.03
C ASN A 61 10.87 7.44 11.61
N GLU A 62 11.38 8.65 11.34
CA GLU A 62 10.72 9.89 11.75
C GLU A 62 9.35 10.06 11.07
N ALA A 63 9.24 9.79 9.77
CA ALA A 63 7.98 9.89 9.05
C ALA A 63 6.93 8.91 9.58
N ILE A 64 7.32 7.67 9.89
CA ILE A 64 6.43 6.68 10.51
C ILE A 64 5.98 7.17 11.89
N LYS A 65 6.93 7.53 12.75
CA LYS A 65 6.64 7.99 14.12
C LYS A 65 5.73 9.21 14.12
N TRP A 66 6.00 10.17 13.24
CA TRP A 66 5.18 11.35 13.09
C TRP A 66 3.76 11.01 12.61
N CYS A 67 3.64 10.14 11.59
CA CYS A 67 2.36 9.70 11.05
C CYS A 67 1.51 8.99 12.11
N VAL A 68 2.08 8.03 12.85
CA VAL A 68 1.39 7.33 13.96
C VAL A 68 0.87 8.32 14.99
N LYS A 69 1.73 9.25 15.42
CA LYS A 69 1.36 10.28 16.40
C LYS A 69 0.25 11.19 15.88
N TYR A 70 0.31 11.60 14.60
CA TYR A 70 -0.68 12.50 14.01
C TYR A 70 -2.03 11.82 13.78
N VAL A 71 -2.04 10.60 13.27
CA VAL A 71 -3.26 9.80 13.09
C VAL A 71 -3.94 9.54 14.42
N ASN A 72 -3.18 9.29 15.49
CA ASN A 72 -3.66 9.18 16.88
C ASN A 72 -4.86 8.23 17.04
N GLY A 73 -4.79 7.05 16.41
CA GLY A 73 -5.81 6.00 16.52
C GLY A 73 -7.12 6.27 15.79
N ARG A 74 -7.22 7.32 14.96
CA ARG A 74 -8.42 7.58 14.14
C ARG A 74 -8.70 6.47 13.13
N VAL A 75 -7.64 5.90 12.55
CA VAL A 75 -7.65 4.70 11.70
C VAL A 75 -6.36 3.91 11.95
N PRO A 76 -6.29 2.63 11.61
CA PRO A 76 -5.05 1.85 11.70
C PRO A 76 -3.92 2.45 10.85
N VAL A 77 -2.69 2.47 11.40
CA VAL A 77 -1.47 2.85 10.68
C VAL A 77 -0.63 1.62 10.44
N VAL A 78 -0.39 1.31 9.17
CA VAL A 78 0.48 0.22 8.71
C VAL A 78 1.79 0.82 8.22
N ALA A 79 2.90 0.49 8.86
CA ALA A 79 4.21 1.02 8.51
C ALA A 79 4.93 0.12 7.49
N GLY A 80 5.33 0.67 6.36
CA GLY A 80 6.19 0.00 5.38
C GLY A 80 7.63 -0.09 5.89
N THR A 81 8.08 -1.27 6.31
CA THR A 81 9.39 -1.47 6.95
C THR A 81 10.26 -2.52 6.27
N GLY A 82 9.78 -3.07 5.12
CA GLY A 82 10.53 -4.06 4.36
C GLY A 82 11.83 -3.52 3.77
N SER A 83 12.86 -4.36 3.77
CA SER A 83 14.18 -4.08 3.19
C SER A 83 14.75 -5.33 2.54
N ASN A 84 15.69 -5.17 1.62
CA ASN A 84 16.48 -6.26 1.05
C ASN A 84 17.62 -6.73 1.99
N SER A 85 17.81 -6.06 3.12
CA SER A 85 18.66 -6.49 4.23
C SER A 85 17.79 -6.90 5.41
N THR A 86 17.87 -8.14 5.86
CA THR A 86 17.12 -8.64 7.02
C THR A 86 17.41 -7.83 8.27
N ALA A 87 18.67 -7.47 8.50
CA ALA A 87 19.07 -6.67 9.66
C ALA A 87 18.43 -5.27 9.64
N CYS A 88 18.45 -4.60 8.49
CA CYS A 88 17.82 -3.30 8.32
C CYS A 88 16.28 -3.39 8.47
N ALA A 89 15.65 -4.42 7.88
CA ALA A 89 14.21 -4.65 8.05
C ALA A 89 13.82 -4.83 9.53
N ILE A 90 14.62 -5.57 10.30
CA ILE A 90 14.42 -5.75 11.74
C ILE A 90 14.54 -4.42 12.50
N GLU A 91 15.58 -3.65 12.21
CA GLU A 91 15.83 -2.34 12.83
C GLU A 91 14.65 -1.38 12.61
N ILE A 92 14.27 -1.16 11.35
CA ILE A 92 13.17 -0.27 10.99
C ILE A 92 11.83 -0.78 11.56
N SER A 93 11.62 -2.11 11.54
CA SER A 93 10.38 -2.69 12.06
C SER A 93 10.25 -2.52 13.57
N LYS A 94 11.33 -2.66 14.33
CA LYS A 94 11.33 -2.38 15.77
C LYS A 94 10.99 -0.92 16.08
N GLU A 95 11.62 0.01 15.39
CA GLU A 95 11.32 1.44 15.54
C GLU A 95 9.85 1.76 15.23
N ALA A 96 9.28 1.14 14.19
CA ALA A 96 7.86 1.30 13.85
C ALA A 96 6.93 0.71 14.92
N CYS A 97 7.27 -0.46 15.49
CA CYS A 97 6.53 -1.08 16.59
C CYS A 97 6.57 -0.19 17.85
N GLU A 98 7.74 0.30 18.21
CA GLU A 98 7.95 1.21 19.36
C GLU A 98 7.24 2.55 19.16
N ALA A 99 7.14 3.04 17.92
CA ALA A 99 6.37 4.23 17.59
C ALA A 99 4.85 4.04 17.72
N GLY A 100 4.38 2.79 17.83
CA GLY A 100 2.96 2.46 18.01
C GLY A 100 2.21 2.19 16.72
N ALA A 101 2.87 1.83 15.63
CA ALA A 101 2.21 1.34 14.42
C ALA A 101 1.32 0.12 14.75
N ASP A 102 0.15 0.02 14.09
CA ASP A 102 -0.79 -1.08 14.32
C ASP A 102 -0.33 -2.37 13.62
N ALA A 103 0.40 -2.23 12.51
CA ALA A 103 0.99 -3.33 11.76
C ALA A 103 2.20 -2.86 10.95
N ILE A 104 2.99 -3.83 10.45
CA ILE A 104 4.11 -3.58 9.55
C ILE A 104 3.88 -4.26 8.20
N LEU A 105 4.24 -3.57 7.10
CA LEU A 105 4.18 -4.05 5.72
C LEU A 105 5.59 -4.37 5.24
N LEU A 106 5.84 -5.62 4.87
CA LEU A 106 7.17 -6.12 4.51
C LEU A 106 7.22 -6.54 3.04
N VAL A 107 7.80 -5.70 2.19
CA VAL A 107 8.09 -6.06 0.80
C VAL A 107 9.15 -7.16 0.73
N THR A 108 9.07 -8.04 -0.28
CA THR A 108 10.11 -9.05 -0.52
C THR A 108 11.48 -8.40 -0.76
N PRO A 109 12.59 -9.05 -0.36
CA PRO A 109 13.93 -8.58 -0.68
C PRO A 109 14.08 -8.34 -2.18
N TYR A 110 14.30 -7.10 -2.55
CA TYR A 110 14.48 -6.63 -3.92
C TYR A 110 15.96 -6.61 -4.30
N TYR A 111 16.28 -6.70 -5.59
CA TYR A 111 17.62 -6.64 -6.16
C TYR A 111 18.49 -7.88 -5.85
N ASN A 112 18.93 -8.09 -4.59
CA ASN A 112 19.72 -9.26 -4.19
C ASN A 112 18.91 -10.57 -4.19
N LYS A 113 17.55 -10.49 -4.12
CA LYS A 113 16.62 -11.61 -4.14
C LYS A 113 16.93 -12.67 -3.06
N THR A 114 16.31 -13.83 -3.16
CA THR A 114 16.62 -15.03 -2.38
C THR A 114 15.78 -16.20 -2.89
N SER A 115 15.99 -17.41 -2.34
CA SER A 115 15.13 -18.57 -2.57
C SER A 115 13.87 -18.51 -1.71
N GLN A 116 12.87 -19.37 -1.97
CA GLN A 116 11.67 -19.47 -1.14
C GLN A 116 12.00 -19.84 0.32
N ARG A 117 12.98 -20.70 0.54
CA ARG A 117 13.50 -21.01 1.90
C ARG A 117 14.13 -19.79 2.56
N GLY A 118 14.82 -18.95 1.77
CA GLY A 118 15.41 -17.71 2.26
C GLY A 118 14.34 -16.68 2.62
N LEU A 119 13.21 -16.61 1.86
CA LEU A 119 12.05 -15.78 2.22
C LEU A 119 11.47 -16.20 3.57
N ILE A 120 11.28 -17.51 3.79
CA ILE A 120 10.80 -18.03 5.08
C ILE A 120 11.75 -17.61 6.20
N ALA A 121 13.04 -17.80 6.04
CA ALA A 121 14.04 -17.42 7.05
C ALA A 121 14.05 -15.90 7.31
N HIS A 122 13.97 -15.08 6.25
CA HIS A 122 13.94 -13.61 6.33
C HIS A 122 12.73 -13.13 7.14
N TYR A 123 11.52 -13.56 6.77
CA TYR A 123 10.30 -13.13 7.44
C TYR A 123 10.18 -13.71 8.86
N THR A 124 10.68 -14.93 9.10
CA THR A 124 10.72 -15.50 10.44
C THR A 124 11.62 -14.68 11.36
N ALA A 125 12.81 -14.28 10.89
CA ALA A 125 13.72 -13.44 11.68
C ALA A 125 13.12 -12.08 12.05
N ILE A 126 12.36 -11.45 11.13
CA ILE A 126 11.65 -10.19 11.40
C ILE A 126 10.49 -10.44 12.37
N HIS A 127 9.70 -11.49 12.13
CA HIS A 127 8.62 -11.90 13.02
C HIS A 127 9.11 -12.11 14.45
N ASP A 128 10.22 -12.82 14.65
CA ASP A 128 10.73 -13.13 16.01
C ASP A 128 11.30 -11.88 16.72
N ALA A 129 11.68 -10.87 15.95
CA ALA A 129 12.25 -9.63 16.46
C ALA A 129 11.22 -8.52 16.74
N THR A 130 9.95 -8.70 16.36
CA THR A 130 8.89 -7.68 16.43
C THR A 130 7.64 -8.22 17.13
N ASP A 131 6.73 -7.37 17.58
CA ASP A 131 5.52 -7.74 18.32
C ASP A 131 4.20 -7.39 17.59
N LYS A 132 4.27 -6.68 16.46
CA LYS A 132 3.09 -6.25 15.69
C LYS A 132 2.70 -7.23 14.59
N PRO A 133 1.41 -7.20 14.15
CA PRO A 133 0.97 -7.94 12.97
C PRO A 133 1.79 -7.59 11.73
N ILE A 134 2.05 -8.59 10.89
CA ILE A 134 2.84 -8.50 9.66
C ILE A 134 1.93 -8.69 8.46
N ILE A 135 1.99 -7.77 7.49
CA ILE A 135 1.47 -7.93 6.15
C ILE A 135 2.66 -8.18 5.21
N LEU A 136 2.71 -9.35 4.61
CA LEU A 136 3.67 -9.64 3.54
C LEU A 136 3.32 -8.80 2.31
N TYR A 137 4.32 -8.34 1.55
CA TYR A 137 4.05 -7.61 0.31
C TYR A 137 4.73 -8.28 -0.87
N ASN A 138 3.90 -8.84 -1.75
CA ASN A 138 4.32 -9.53 -2.96
C ASN A 138 4.13 -8.66 -4.20
N VAL A 139 5.22 -8.18 -4.79
CA VAL A 139 5.22 -7.32 -5.99
C VAL A 139 6.39 -7.68 -6.92
N PRO A 140 6.34 -8.85 -7.55
CA PRO A 140 7.47 -9.39 -8.32
C PRO A 140 7.90 -8.51 -9.50
N SER A 141 7.00 -7.71 -10.07
CA SER A 141 7.31 -6.74 -11.12
C SER A 141 8.32 -5.66 -10.69
N ARG A 142 8.38 -5.36 -9.38
CA ARG A 142 9.32 -4.38 -8.81
C ARG A 142 10.53 -5.04 -8.16
N THR A 143 10.32 -6.16 -7.48
CA THR A 143 11.37 -6.78 -6.67
C THR A 143 12.16 -7.84 -7.44
N GLY A 144 11.58 -8.41 -8.50
CA GLY A 144 12.12 -9.57 -9.20
C GLY A 144 12.04 -10.86 -8.39
N LEU A 145 11.24 -10.88 -7.30
CA LEU A 145 11.08 -12.03 -6.41
C LEU A 145 9.59 -12.19 -6.05
N ASN A 146 9.05 -13.37 -6.34
CA ASN A 146 7.68 -13.74 -6.02
C ASN A 146 7.61 -14.59 -4.74
N ILE A 147 6.59 -14.38 -3.92
CA ILE A 147 6.22 -15.28 -2.83
C ILE A 147 5.34 -16.38 -3.42
N ALA A 148 5.84 -17.60 -3.48
CA ALA A 148 5.06 -18.74 -3.94
C ALA A 148 3.91 -19.07 -2.97
N PRO A 149 2.76 -19.62 -3.44
CA PRO A 149 1.64 -19.97 -2.58
C PRO A 149 2.03 -20.88 -1.40
N GLU A 150 2.91 -21.83 -1.60
CA GLU A 150 3.42 -22.73 -0.55
C GLU A 150 4.27 -21.98 0.49
N THR A 151 5.01 -20.96 0.05
CA THR A 151 5.77 -20.07 0.95
C THR A 151 4.84 -19.20 1.78
N ALA A 152 3.79 -18.64 1.16
CA ALA A 152 2.76 -17.90 1.87
C ALA A 152 2.06 -18.79 2.92
N TYR A 153 1.78 -20.04 2.57
CA TYR A 153 1.22 -21.03 3.49
C TYR A 153 2.15 -21.31 4.69
N GLU A 154 3.45 -21.56 4.47
CA GLU A 154 4.39 -21.76 5.56
C GLU A 154 4.46 -20.53 6.48
N LEU A 155 4.53 -19.33 5.90
CA LEU A 155 4.56 -18.08 6.65
C LEU A 155 3.25 -17.81 7.40
N SER A 156 2.10 -18.24 6.87
CA SER A 156 0.80 -18.07 7.52
C SER A 156 0.68 -18.82 8.85
N LYS A 157 1.55 -19.80 9.11
CA LYS A 157 1.61 -20.53 10.38
C LYS A 157 2.23 -19.69 11.50
N LEU A 158 2.99 -18.66 11.16
CA LEU A 158 3.56 -17.73 12.14
C LEU A 158 2.43 -16.86 12.74
N PRO A 159 2.31 -16.77 14.06
CA PRO A 159 1.16 -16.13 14.72
C PRO A 159 0.90 -14.69 14.25
N ARG A 160 1.95 -13.88 14.08
CA ARG A 160 1.84 -12.47 13.71
C ARG A 160 1.85 -12.19 12.21
N VAL A 161 2.13 -13.17 11.35
CA VAL A 161 1.91 -13.01 9.90
C VAL A 161 0.41 -13.00 9.66
N ASN A 162 -0.17 -11.80 9.62
CA ASN A 162 -1.61 -11.57 9.55
C ASN A 162 -2.16 -11.70 8.14
N GLY A 163 -1.42 -11.23 7.14
CA GLY A 163 -1.90 -11.26 5.78
C GLY A 163 -0.86 -10.96 4.72
N ILE A 164 -1.34 -10.80 3.50
CA ILE A 164 -0.53 -10.49 2.32
C ILE A 164 -1.20 -9.40 1.49
N LYS A 165 -0.42 -8.37 1.13
CA LYS A 165 -0.71 -7.45 0.03
C LYS A 165 -0.23 -8.12 -1.26
N GLU A 166 -1.17 -8.54 -2.09
CA GLU A 166 -0.88 -9.29 -3.32
C GLU A 166 -0.94 -8.35 -4.53
N ALA A 167 0.20 -8.16 -5.16
CA ALA A 167 0.38 -7.31 -6.33
C ALA A 167 1.16 -8.01 -7.47
N SER A 168 1.07 -9.34 -7.54
CA SER A 168 1.66 -10.11 -8.64
C SER A 168 0.93 -9.92 -9.96
N GLY A 169 -0.36 -9.55 -9.91
CA GLY A 169 -1.25 -9.53 -11.07
C GLY A 169 -1.76 -10.92 -11.48
N ASN A 170 -1.42 -11.97 -10.73
CA ASN A 170 -1.77 -13.36 -11.03
C ASN A 170 -2.91 -13.85 -10.11
N LEU A 171 -4.15 -13.79 -10.59
CA LEU A 171 -5.33 -14.22 -9.84
C LEU A 171 -5.35 -15.72 -9.54
N GLU A 172 -4.75 -16.56 -10.40
CA GLU A 172 -4.64 -18.01 -10.14
C GLU A 172 -3.74 -18.26 -8.92
N GLN A 173 -2.64 -17.49 -8.79
CA GLN A 173 -1.79 -17.54 -7.61
C GLN A 173 -2.55 -17.09 -6.35
N VAL A 174 -3.35 -16.04 -6.44
CA VAL A 174 -4.18 -15.55 -5.31
C VAL A 174 -5.18 -16.63 -4.89
N ALA A 175 -5.86 -17.26 -5.84
CA ALA A 175 -6.79 -18.36 -5.58
C ALA A 175 -6.07 -19.53 -4.87
N LYS A 176 -4.84 -19.85 -5.30
CA LYS A 176 -4.04 -20.90 -4.67
C LYS A 176 -3.58 -20.54 -3.26
N ILE A 177 -3.21 -19.27 -3.02
CA ILE A 177 -2.91 -18.76 -1.66
C ILE A 177 -4.16 -18.91 -0.78
N ARG A 178 -5.34 -18.51 -1.27
CA ARG A 178 -6.60 -18.64 -0.52
C ARG A 178 -6.93 -20.10 -0.22
N GLU A 179 -6.77 -21.00 -1.18
CA GLU A 179 -6.97 -22.44 -0.99
C GLU A 179 -6.08 -23.01 0.11
N LEU A 180 -4.78 -22.70 0.09
CA LEU A 180 -3.80 -23.27 1.04
C LEU A 180 -3.89 -22.63 2.43
N CYS A 181 -4.07 -21.33 2.52
CA CYS A 181 -4.00 -20.60 3.78
C CYS A 181 -5.35 -20.48 4.48
N GLY A 182 -6.47 -20.56 3.74
CA GLY A 182 -7.80 -20.33 4.28
C GLY A 182 -7.88 -18.98 5.02
N ASP A 183 -8.47 -19.00 6.21
CA ASP A 183 -8.62 -17.82 7.07
C ASP A 183 -7.39 -17.52 7.96
N ASN A 184 -6.28 -18.24 7.75
CA ASN A 184 -5.05 -17.98 8.49
C ASN A 184 -4.19 -16.89 7.83
N LEU A 185 -4.58 -16.41 6.63
CA LEU A 185 -3.91 -15.31 5.94
C LEU A 185 -4.93 -14.41 5.26
N ASN A 186 -5.05 -13.17 5.72
CA ASN A 186 -5.89 -12.16 5.07
C ASN A 186 -5.23 -11.70 3.76
N ILE A 187 -6.03 -11.38 2.75
CA ILE A 187 -5.52 -10.95 1.45
C ILE A 187 -6.06 -9.55 1.15
N TRP A 188 -5.16 -8.62 0.85
CA TRP A 188 -5.50 -7.30 0.29
C TRP A 188 -4.97 -7.19 -1.12
N SER A 189 -5.77 -6.63 -2.03
CA SER A 189 -5.25 -6.27 -3.35
C SER A 189 -4.14 -5.22 -3.21
N GLY A 190 -3.06 -5.40 -3.94
CA GLY A 190 -2.03 -4.37 -4.11
C GLY A 190 -2.15 -3.63 -5.45
N ASN A 191 -3.12 -4.04 -6.28
CA ASN A 191 -3.42 -3.49 -7.59
C ASN A 191 -4.86 -2.95 -7.62
N ASP A 192 -5.01 -1.67 -7.94
CA ASP A 192 -6.32 -1.02 -7.96
C ASP A 192 -7.26 -1.59 -9.03
N ASP A 193 -6.71 -2.11 -10.13
CA ASP A 193 -7.49 -2.73 -11.21
C ASP A 193 -7.92 -4.17 -10.93
N GLN A 194 -7.57 -4.74 -9.78
CA GLN A 194 -7.93 -6.10 -9.36
C GLN A 194 -8.70 -6.15 -8.03
N ILE A 195 -9.21 -5.01 -7.53
CA ILE A 195 -9.93 -4.96 -6.25
C ILE A 195 -11.07 -5.96 -6.24
N TYR A 196 -11.98 -5.86 -7.22
CA TYR A 196 -13.16 -6.72 -7.30
C TYR A 196 -12.79 -8.21 -7.39
N ASP A 197 -11.84 -8.55 -8.26
CA ASP A 197 -11.43 -9.94 -8.47
C ASP A 197 -10.83 -10.56 -7.19
N ILE A 198 -10.04 -9.78 -6.45
CA ILE A 198 -9.48 -10.22 -5.16
C ILE A 198 -10.56 -10.36 -4.09
N MET A 199 -11.58 -9.49 -4.08
CA MET A 199 -12.72 -9.64 -3.19
C MET A 199 -13.51 -10.93 -3.49
N GLU A 200 -13.71 -11.30 -4.78
CA GLU A 200 -14.31 -12.58 -5.18
C GLU A 200 -13.52 -13.80 -4.67
N LEU A 201 -12.22 -13.68 -4.52
CA LEU A 201 -11.34 -14.71 -3.94
C LEU A 201 -11.28 -14.67 -2.40
N GLY A 202 -12.14 -13.88 -1.75
CA GLY A 202 -12.22 -13.76 -0.28
C GLY A 202 -11.23 -12.76 0.31
N GLY A 203 -10.80 -11.78 -0.47
CA GLY A 203 -10.01 -10.63 -0.02
C GLY A 203 -10.73 -9.79 1.04
N LYS A 204 -9.96 -8.97 1.72
CA LYS A 204 -10.43 -8.08 2.80
C LYS A 204 -10.49 -6.61 2.39
N GLY A 205 -9.97 -6.31 1.21
CA GLY A 205 -9.90 -4.95 0.70
C GLY A 205 -8.70 -4.72 -0.21
N VAL A 206 -8.22 -3.49 -0.21
CA VAL A 206 -7.10 -3.02 -1.04
C VAL A 206 -6.14 -2.16 -0.24
N ILE A 207 -4.86 -2.21 -0.61
CA ILE A 207 -3.87 -1.19 -0.24
C ILE A 207 -3.56 -0.42 -1.53
N SER A 208 -4.23 0.71 -1.69
CA SER A 208 -4.52 1.39 -2.94
C SER A 208 -3.60 2.57 -3.23
N VAL A 209 -3.31 2.81 -4.50
CA VAL A 209 -2.73 4.05 -5.02
C VAL A 209 -3.83 5.04 -5.40
N LEU A 210 -4.89 4.56 -6.05
CA LEU A 210 -6.04 5.37 -6.47
C LEU A 210 -6.67 6.13 -5.31
N SER A 211 -6.74 5.54 -4.13
CA SER A 211 -7.32 6.15 -2.93
C SER A 211 -6.63 7.44 -2.49
N ASN A 212 -5.40 7.73 -2.95
CA ASN A 212 -4.79 9.04 -2.70
C ASN A 212 -5.63 10.21 -3.26
N ILE A 213 -6.37 9.99 -4.36
CA ILE A 213 -7.20 11.03 -5.01
C ILE A 213 -8.70 10.73 -4.98
N CYS A 214 -9.08 9.49 -4.69
CA CYS A 214 -10.46 9.01 -4.64
C CYS A 214 -10.64 8.08 -3.42
N PRO A 215 -10.46 8.57 -2.17
CA PRO A 215 -10.56 7.72 -0.99
C PRO A 215 -11.95 7.11 -0.81
N GLN A 216 -13.02 7.92 -0.88
CA GLN A 216 -14.40 7.45 -0.72
C GLN A 216 -14.79 6.43 -1.78
N GLU A 217 -14.48 6.71 -3.04
CA GLU A 217 -14.84 5.84 -4.14
C GLU A 217 -14.11 4.49 -4.07
N THR A 218 -12.86 4.50 -3.60
CA THR A 218 -12.10 3.27 -3.41
C THR A 218 -12.64 2.47 -2.21
N HIS A 219 -13.01 3.14 -1.12
CA HIS A 219 -13.72 2.54 -0.01
C HIS A 219 -15.04 1.91 -0.48
N ASP A 220 -15.84 2.66 -1.24
CA ASP A 220 -17.16 2.23 -1.69
C ASP A 220 -17.09 0.96 -2.58
N ILE A 221 -16.06 0.81 -3.42
CA ILE A 221 -15.85 -0.41 -4.22
C ILE A 221 -15.77 -1.63 -3.29
N VAL A 222 -14.99 -1.55 -2.21
CA VAL A 222 -14.81 -2.66 -1.28
C VAL A 222 -16.01 -2.82 -0.36
N GLN A 223 -16.49 -1.74 0.25
CA GLN A 223 -17.58 -1.79 1.24
C GLN A 223 -18.87 -2.30 0.62
N THR A 224 -19.21 -1.84 -0.58
CA THR A 224 -20.40 -2.32 -1.31
C THR A 224 -20.34 -3.84 -1.57
N TYR A 225 -19.14 -4.37 -1.84
CA TYR A 225 -18.94 -5.81 -1.96
C TYR A 225 -19.17 -6.53 -0.62
N LEU A 226 -18.60 -6.00 0.46
CA LEU A 226 -18.71 -6.57 1.81
C LEU A 226 -20.16 -6.55 2.31
N ASP A 227 -20.94 -5.55 1.93
CA ASP A 227 -22.37 -5.42 2.21
C ASP A 227 -23.23 -6.38 1.37
N GLY A 228 -22.61 -7.18 0.49
CA GLY A 228 -23.28 -8.20 -0.34
C GLY A 228 -23.79 -7.68 -1.70
N ASN A 229 -23.60 -6.40 -2.03
CA ASN A 229 -24.01 -5.82 -3.32
C ASN A 229 -22.88 -5.90 -4.35
N LYS A 230 -22.57 -7.13 -4.78
CA LYS A 230 -21.47 -7.41 -5.71
C LYS A 230 -21.63 -6.73 -7.07
N GLU A 231 -22.86 -6.62 -7.58
CA GLU A 231 -23.10 -5.98 -8.88
C GLU A 231 -22.75 -4.50 -8.86
N GLU A 232 -23.09 -3.80 -7.78
CA GLU A 232 -22.76 -2.39 -7.64
C GLU A 232 -21.26 -2.18 -7.43
N SER A 233 -20.61 -3.01 -6.60
CA SER A 233 -19.16 -3.01 -6.46
C SER A 233 -18.46 -3.17 -7.82
N LYS A 234 -18.94 -4.11 -8.66
CA LYS A 234 -18.37 -4.30 -10.00
C LYS A 234 -18.57 -3.09 -10.90
N LYS A 235 -19.73 -2.44 -10.86
CA LYS A 235 -19.99 -1.20 -11.62
C LYS A 235 -19.08 -0.06 -11.17
N LEU A 236 -18.89 0.10 -9.86
CA LEU A 236 -17.95 1.09 -9.31
C LEU A 236 -16.53 0.80 -9.76
N MET A 237 -16.09 -0.46 -9.67
CA MET A 237 -14.78 -0.89 -10.16
C MET A 237 -14.59 -0.54 -11.64
N ASP A 238 -15.54 -0.91 -12.50
CA ASP A 238 -15.49 -0.64 -13.93
C ASP A 238 -15.50 0.87 -14.23
N LYS A 239 -16.27 1.65 -13.47
CA LYS A 239 -16.32 3.11 -13.58
C LYS A 239 -14.97 3.74 -13.33
N TYR A 240 -14.23 3.31 -12.27
CA TYR A 240 -12.96 3.93 -11.90
C TYR A 240 -11.73 3.28 -12.54
N MET A 241 -11.91 2.23 -13.35
CA MET A 241 -10.81 1.48 -14.00
C MET A 241 -9.88 2.36 -14.83
N LYS A 242 -10.41 3.31 -15.61
CA LYS A 242 -9.59 4.21 -16.43
C LYS A 242 -8.73 5.13 -15.57
N LEU A 243 -9.30 5.66 -14.49
CA LEU A 243 -8.58 6.52 -13.56
C LEU A 243 -7.50 5.74 -12.79
N ALA A 244 -7.82 4.54 -12.32
CA ALA A 244 -6.86 3.65 -11.68
C ALA A 244 -5.65 3.39 -12.58
N LYS A 245 -5.88 3.08 -13.86
CA LYS A 245 -4.80 2.88 -14.85
C LYS A 245 -4.01 4.15 -15.14
N ALA A 246 -4.66 5.33 -15.10
CA ALA A 246 -3.98 6.59 -15.30
C ALA A 246 -2.93 6.87 -14.21
N MET A 247 -3.10 6.35 -13.00
CA MET A 247 -2.12 6.48 -11.92
C MET A 247 -0.86 5.62 -12.12
N PHE A 248 -0.81 4.84 -13.19
CA PHE A 248 0.30 3.96 -13.54
C PHE A 248 0.80 4.15 -14.99
N VAL A 249 0.49 5.29 -15.62
CA VAL A 249 1.00 5.62 -16.97
C VAL A 249 2.51 5.93 -16.97
N ASP A 250 3.05 6.15 -15.78
CA ASP A 250 4.46 6.27 -15.49
C ASP A 250 4.76 5.52 -14.19
N VAL A 251 6.01 5.50 -13.77
CA VAL A 251 6.43 4.81 -12.53
C VAL A 251 5.73 5.42 -11.31
N ASN A 252 4.91 4.60 -10.61
CA ASN A 252 4.33 5.03 -9.33
C ASN A 252 5.45 5.31 -8.30
N PRO A 253 5.45 6.48 -7.61
CA PRO A 253 4.31 7.40 -7.39
C PRO A 253 4.25 8.65 -8.29
N ILE A 254 4.98 8.73 -9.39
CA ILE A 254 5.05 9.94 -10.19
C ILE A 254 3.64 10.44 -10.60
N PRO A 255 2.76 9.61 -11.24
CA PRO A 255 1.44 10.08 -11.66
C PRO A 255 0.53 10.45 -10.49
N VAL A 256 0.50 9.64 -9.42
CA VAL A 256 -0.39 9.91 -8.29
C VAL A 256 0.04 11.16 -7.51
N LYS A 257 1.33 11.44 -7.40
CA LYS A 257 1.82 12.65 -6.73
C LYS A 257 1.49 13.90 -7.52
N GLU A 258 1.59 13.85 -8.84
CA GLU A 258 1.08 14.92 -9.74
C GLU A 258 -0.43 15.09 -9.58
N ALA A 259 -1.19 13.99 -9.55
CA ALA A 259 -2.64 14.02 -9.38
C ALA A 259 -3.05 14.66 -8.03
N VAL A 260 -2.31 14.36 -6.95
CA VAL A 260 -2.52 15.00 -5.64
C VAL A 260 -2.24 16.51 -5.69
N ASN A 261 -1.20 16.94 -6.41
CA ASN A 261 -0.96 18.37 -6.65
C ASN A 261 -2.13 19.02 -7.44
N LEU A 262 -2.68 18.33 -8.45
CA LEU A 262 -3.78 18.83 -9.28
C LEU A 262 -5.10 19.00 -8.51
N ILE A 263 -5.37 18.18 -7.49
CA ILE A 263 -6.56 18.34 -6.61
C ILE A 263 -6.36 19.41 -5.52
N GLY A 264 -5.20 20.09 -5.51
CA GLY A 264 -4.98 21.29 -4.70
C GLY A 264 -4.09 21.12 -3.48
N PHE A 265 -3.47 19.95 -3.27
CA PHE A 265 -2.44 19.77 -2.25
C PHE A 265 -1.06 20.20 -2.79
N ASN A 266 -0.16 20.52 -1.87
CA ASN A 266 1.25 20.79 -2.18
C ASN A 266 2.10 19.53 -1.86
N ALA A 267 1.88 18.46 -2.63
CA ALA A 267 2.62 17.21 -2.45
C ALA A 267 4.10 17.33 -2.82
N GLY A 268 4.46 18.38 -3.58
CA GLY A 268 5.82 18.65 -4.01
C GLY A 268 6.35 17.65 -5.05
N PRO A 269 7.65 17.69 -5.35
CA PRO A 269 8.28 16.81 -6.33
C PRO A 269 8.53 15.40 -5.74
N CYS A 270 8.76 14.42 -6.62
CA CYS A 270 9.41 13.17 -6.21
C CYS A 270 10.91 13.40 -6.00
N ARG A 271 11.54 12.57 -5.16
CA ARG A 271 13.01 12.53 -5.04
C ARG A 271 13.63 11.71 -6.18
N LEU A 272 14.79 12.12 -6.64
CA LEU A 272 15.58 11.30 -7.57
C LEU A 272 15.80 9.88 -6.99
N PRO A 273 15.76 8.82 -7.83
CA PRO A 273 15.81 8.84 -9.31
C PRO A 273 14.48 9.14 -10.01
N LEU A 274 13.40 9.34 -9.27
CA LEU A 274 12.10 9.68 -9.86
C LEU A 274 12.09 11.16 -10.24
N ILE A 275 11.59 11.42 -11.46
CA ILE A 275 11.44 12.77 -12.01
C ILE A 275 9.97 13.03 -12.36
N GLU A 276 9.63 14.23 -12.74
CA GLU A 276 8.30 14.56 -13.21
C GLU A 276 7.94 13.81 -14.52
N MET A 277 6.64 13.57 -14.72
CA MET A 277 6.14 12.99 -15.98
C MET A 277 6.48 13.88 -17.18
N ASP A 278 6.58 13.29 -18.36
CA ASP A 278 6.57 14.00 -19.61
C ASP A 278 5.23 14.71 -19.87
N ASP A 279 5.22 15.69 -20.78
CA ASP A 279 4.04 16.51 -21.07
C ASP A 279 2.85 15.68 -21.59
N LYS A 280 3.10 14.57 -22.29
CA LYS A 280 2.06 13.69 -22.81
C LYS A 280 1.36 12.95 -21.66
N ASN A 281 2.11 12.40 -20.74
CA ASN A 281 1.56 11.69 -19.59
C ASN A 281 0.87 12.65 -18.62
N LYS A 282 1.43 13.86 -18.40
CA LYS A 282 0.77 14.93 -17.62
C LYS A 282 -0.58 15.30 -18.23
N ALA A 283 -0.63 15.52 -19.54
CA ALA A 283 -1.87 15.85 -20.24
C ALA A 283 -2.90 14.71 -20.10
N TYR A 284 -2.49 13.46 -20.27
CA TYR A 284 -3.37 12.30 -20.14
C TYR A 284 -3.97 12.17 -18.73
N VAL A 285 -3.13 12.28 -17.69
CA VAL A 285 -3.60 12.24 -16.28
C VAL A 285 -4.59 13.37 -16.03
N LYS A 286 -4.24 14.61 -16.42
CA LYS A 286 -5.10 15.78 -16.24
C LYS A 286 -6.45 15.63 -16.93
N GLU A 287 -6.48 15.23 -18.20
CA GLU A 287 -7.74 15.01 -18.93
C GLU A 287 -8.58 13.89 -18.31
N THR A 288 -7.93 12.78 -17.91
CA THR A 288 -8.63 11.72 -17.20
C THR A 288 -9.26 12.22 -15.89
N MET A 289 -8.52 12.98 -15.09
CA MET A 289 -9.07 13.55 -13.84
C MET A 289 -10.25 14.51 -14.08
N LYS A 290 -10.25 15.27 -15.18
CA LYS A 290 -11.40 16.10 -15.59
C LYS A 290 -12.63 15.27 -15.94
N GLU A 291 -12.45 14.16 -16.68
CA GLU A 291 -13.55 13.25 -17.02
C GLU A 291 -14.26 12.71 -15.77
N TYR A 292 -13.53 12.54 -14.67
CA TYR A 292 -14.07 12.10 -13.38
C TYR A 292 -14.52 13.25 -12.47
N GLY A 293 -14.39 14.50 -12.92
CA GLY A 293 -14.81 15.67 -12.15
C GLY A 293 -13.93 16.00 -10.94
N LEU A 294 -12.74 15.45 -10.85
CA LEU A 294 -11.81 15.70 -9.74
C LEU A 294 -11.16 17.08 -9.84
N ILE A 295 -11.06 17.62 -11.05
CA ILE A 295 -10.50 18.95 -11.34
C ILE A 295 -11.33 19.64 -12.44
N LYS A 296 -11.20 20.96 -12.56
CA LYS A 296 -11.90 21.78 -13.58
C LYS A 296 -11.19 21.81 -14.93
#